data_83e92aebe0e29db7035cad0dcd8ed644
#
_entry.id   83e92aebe0e29db7035cad0dcd8ed644
#
_cell.length_a   1.000
_cell.length_b   1.000
_cell.length_c   1.000
_cell.angle_alpha   90.00
_cell.angle_beta   90.00
_cell.angle_gamma   90.00
#
_symmetry.space_group_name_H-M   'P 1'
#
loop_
_entity.id
_entity.type
_entity.pdbx_description
1 polymer ?
#
loop_
_entity_poly.entity_id
_entity_poly.type
_entity_poly.pdbx_seq_one_letter_code
_entity_poly.pdbx_strand_id
1 'polypeptide(L)'
;MDIIVNPQVVIHNLADAFLQKANGQLTSETLSALSTDELTLLAYVDFRREMLEGGMIQLIHNGYGPFIFENPFALVLKQWGLRDVAKIVYEGKKVYRESREKIESVATDDDFMALYEQFPKLDKLDDAFVELEPEATRMIAEYFINLGYLEGEEVYAEN
;
A
#
# COMPACT_ATOMS: atom_id res chain seq x y z
N MET A 1 -30.28 9.84 -7.62
CA MET A 1 -30.02 8.50 -7.07
C MET A 1 -28.57 8.43 -6.59
N ASP A 2 -28.42 8.22 -5.29
CA ASP A 2 -27.08 8.16 -4.73
C ASP A 2 -26.40 6.87 -5.15
N ILE A 3 -25.23 6.99 -5.81
CA ILE A 3 -24.45 5.83 -6.20
C ILE A 3 -23.62 5.42 -4.99
N ILE A 4 -23.88 4.19 -4.51
CA ILE A 4 -23.11 3.64 -3.40
C ILE A 4 -21.77 3.16 -3.96
N VAL A 5 -20.70 3.82 -3.54
CA VAL A 5 -19.34 3.47 -3.96
C VAL A 5 -18.68 2.69 -2.84
N ASN A 6 -18.21 1.47 -3.13
CA ASN A 6 -17.35 0.73 -2.22
C ASN A 6 -15.89 1.08 -2.53
N PRO A 7 -15.21 1.87 -1.67
CA PRO A 7 -13.85 2.31 -1.96
C PRO A 7 -12.86 1.17 -2.18
N GLN A 8 -13.01 0.08 -1.45
CA GLN A 8 -12.13 -1.07 -1.59
C GLN A 8 -12.27 -1.71 -2.98
N VAL A 9 -13.51 -1.87 -3.47
CA VAL A 9 -13.75 -2.40 -4.81
C VAL A 9 -13.16 -1.48 -5.87
N VAL A 10 -13.33 -0.17 -5.70
CA VAL A 10 -12.80 0.83 -6.62
C VAL A 10 -11.28 0.71 -6.75
N ILE A 11 -10.54 0.71 -5.63
CA ILE A 11 -9.08 0.66 -5.70
C ILE A 11 -8.59 -0.68 -6.26
N HIS A 12 -9.27 -1.79 -5.98
CA HIS A 12 -8.87 -3.08 -6.53
C HIS A 12 -9.11 -3.17 -8.03
N ASN A 13 -10.25 -2.67 -8.51
CA ASN A 13 -10.54 -2.64 -9.94
C ASN A 13 -9.54 -1.77 -10.71
N LEU A 14 -9.17 -0.62 -10.13
CA LEU A 14 -8.14 0.25 -10.70
C LEU A 14 -6.78 -0.43 -10.72
N ALA A 15 -6.40 -1.06 -9.61
CA ALA A 15 -5.11 -1.76 -9.53
C ALA A 15 -5.02 -2.86 -10.58
N ASP A 16 -6.08 -3.64 -10.79
CA ASP A 16 -6.12 -4.67 -11.82
C ASP A 16 -5.94 -4.06 -13.23
N ALA A 17 -6.62 -2.95 -13.50
CA ALA A 17 -6.51 -2.26 -14.79
C ALA A 17 -5.08 -1.73 -15.02
N PHE A 18 -4.46 -1.14 -13.99
CA PHE A 18 -3.10 -0.62 -14.09
C PHE A 18 -2.09 -1.75 -14.27
N LEU A 19 -2.29 -2.86 -13.58
CA LEU A 19 -1.40 -4.02 -13.73
C LEU A 19 -1.50 -4.61 -15.15
N GLN A 20 -2.69 -4.68 -15.73
CA GLN A 20 -2.87 -5.10 -17.12
C GLN A 20 -2.16 -4.16 -18.09
N LYS A 21 -2.19 -2.85 -17.83
CA LYS A 21 -1.48 -1.84 -18.59
C LYS A 21 0.05 -2.09 -18.58
N ALA A 22 0.55 -2.67 -17.48
CA ALA A 22 1.94 -3.07 -17.32
C ALA A 22 2.20 -4.53 -17.73
N ASN A 23 1.31 -5.13 -18.51
CA ASN A 23 1.39 -6.53 -18.98
C ASN A 23 1.46 -7.56 -17.83
N GLY A 24 0.83 -7.24 -16.69
CA GLY A 24 0.75 -8.14 -15.56
C GLY A 24 1.97 -8.17 -14.64
N GLN A 25 3.05 -7.49 -15.01
CA GLN A 25 4.30 -7.48 -14.23
C GLN A 25 4.93 -6.10 -14.17
N LEU A 26 5.39 -5.71 -12.98
CA LEU A 26 6.15 -4.48 -12.80
C LEU A 26 7.64 -4.77 -13.02
N THR A 27 8.13 -4.46 -14.19
CA THR A 27 9.54 -4.56 -14.55
C THR A 27 10.05 -3.17 -14.92
N SER A 28 11.37 -3.02 -15.07
CA SER A 28 11.94 -1.74 -15.50
C SER A 28 11.39 -1.27 -16.86
N GLU A 29 10.96 -2.21 -17.69
CA GLU A 29 10.36 -1.90 -19.00
C GLU A 29 8.90 -1.47 -18.86
N THR A 30 8.11 -2.16 -18.03
CA THR A 30 6.67 -1.91 -17.91
C THR A 30 6.35 -0.74 -16.98
N LEU A 31 7.26 -0.39 -16.05
CA LEU A 31 7.08 0.76 -15.16
C LEU A 31 6.86 2.06 -15.94
N SER A 32 7.51 2.21 -17.09
CA SER A 32 7.38 3.42 -17.91
C SER A 32 5.99 3.58 -18.53
N ALA A 33 5.19 2.52 -18.55
CA ALA A 33 3.82 2.57 -19.06
C ALA A 33 2.83 3.18 -18.04
N LEU A 34 3.26 3.34 -16.79
CA LEU A 34 2.40 3.80 -15.70
C LEU A 34 2.79 5.21 -15.25
N SER A 35 1.79 6.01 -14.89
CA SER A 35 2.03 7.30 -14.26
C SER A 35 2.46 7.11 -12.81
N THR A 36 2.97 8.18 -12.19
CA THR A 36 3.32 8.17 -10.77
C THR A 36 2.11 7.84 -9.90
N ASP A 37 0.94 8.41 -10.21
CA ASP A 37 -0.28 8.12 -9.46
C ASP A 37 -0.70 6.65 -9.62
N GLU A 38 -0.61 6.10 -10.83
CA GLU A 38 -0.95 4.69 -11.08
C GLU A 38 -0.04 3.75 -10.31
N LEU A 39 1.27 4.00 -10.34
CA LEU A 39 2.24 3.22 -9.55
C LEU A 39 2.00 3.32 -8.06
N THR A 40 1.66 4.52 -7.59
CA THR A 40 1.39 4.75 -6.16
C THR A 40 0.16 3.98 -5.71
N LEU A 41 -0.88 3.89 -6.55
CA LEU A 41 -2.04 3.08 -6.21
C LEU A 41 -1.68 1.59 -6.11
N LEU A 42 -0.89 1.07 -7.04
CA LEU A 42 -0.43 -0.32 -6.96
C LEU A 42 0.37 -0.57 -5.67
N ALA A 43 1.25 0.36 -5.32
CA ALA A 43 2.00 0.28 -4.07
C ALA A 43 1.06 0.32 -2.86
N TYR A 44 0.05 1.17 -2.87
CA TYR A 44 -0.91 1.27 -1.77
C TYR A 44 -1.71 -0.04 -1.59
N VAL A 45 -2.14 -0.67 -2.66
CA VAL A 45 -2.89 -1.94 -2.59
C VAL A 45 -2.04 -3.02 -1.93
N ASP A 46 -0.76 -3.14 -2.30
CA ASP A 46 0.15 -4.09 -1.66
C ASP A 46 0.44 -3.72 -0.21
N PHE A 47 0.71 -2.45 0.05
CA PHE A 47 0.92 -1.92 1.40
C PHE A 47 -0.28 -2.22 2.30
N ARG A 48 -1.48 -1.90 1.85
CA ARG A 48 -2.72 -2.13 2.59
C ARG A 48 -2.90 -3.60 2.94
N ARG A 49 -2.73 -4.48 1.96
CA ARG A 49 -2.88 -5.92 2.18
C ARG A 49 -1.92 -6.44 3.24
N GLU A 50 -0.64 -6.11 3.12
CA GLU A 50 0.37 -6.58 4.06
C GLU A 50 0.16 -6.00 5.45
N MET A 51 -0.15 -4.72 5.54
CA MET A 51 -0.38 -4.06 6.83
C MET A 51 -1.59 -4.62 7.57
N LEU A 52 -2.67 -4.96 6.85
CA LEU A 52 -3.87 -5.51 7.47
C LEU A 52 -3.72 -6.99 7.83
N GLU A 53 -2.88 -7.74 7.12
CA GLU A 53 -2.68 -9.17 7.40
C GLU A 53 -1.66 -9.42 8.50
N GLY A 54 -0.49 -8.82 8.39
CA GLY A 54 0.62 -9.12 9.30
C GLY A 54 1.46 -7.91 9.70
N GLY A 55 1.12 -6.74 9.18
CA GLY A 55 1.80 -5.50 9.54
C GLY A 55 3.14 -5.30 8.85
N MET A 56 3.91 -4.36 9.38
CA MET A 56 5.17 -3.91 8.79
C MET A 56 6.23 -5.03 8.76
N ILE A 57 6.23 -5.89 9.77
CA ILE A 57 7.15 -7.05 9.82
C ILE A 57 6.91 -7.95 8.60
N GLN A 58 5.64 -8.29 8.33
CA GLN A 58 5.29 -9.11 7.19
C GLN A 58 5.63 -8.43 5.87
N LEU A 59 5.35 -7.14 5.76
CA LEU A 59 5.64 -6.34 4.58
C LEU A 59 7.14 -6.40 4.23
N ILE A 60 8.00 -6.19 5.21
CA ILE A 60 9.44 -6.20 5.01
C ILE A 60 9.93 -7.63 4.71
N HIS A 61 9.50 -8.60 5.50
CA HIS A 61 9.90 -10.01 5.34
C HIS A 61 9.52 -10.56 3.96
N ASN A 62 8.34 -10.18 3.45
CA ASN A 62 7.87 -10.63 2.13
C ASN A 62 8.51 -9.91 0.95
N GLY A 63 9.46 -9.00 1.21
CA GLY A 63 10.24 -8.36 0.16
C GLY A 63 9.64 -7.10 -0.43
N TYR A 64 8.61 -6.53 0.17
CA TYR A 64 8.00 -5.29 -0.32
C TYR A 64 8.75 -4.02 0.08
N GLY A 65 9.78 -4.13 0.92
CA GLY A 65 10.53 -2.97 1.41
C GLY A 65 11.00 -2.02 0.32
N PRO A 66 11.71 -2.50 -0.70
CA PRO A 66 12.16 -1.62 -1.78
C PRO A 66 11.02 -0.89 -2.49
N PHE A 67 9.91 -1.59 -2.76
CA PHE A 67 8.77 -1.00 -3.46
C PHE A 67 8.06 0.07 -2.64
N ILE A 68 8.02 -0.11 -1.33
CA ILE A 68 7.30 0.81 -0.43
C ILE A 68 8.20 1.95 0.06
N PHE A 69 9.46 1.66 0.40
CA PHE A 69 10.34 2.62 1.08
C PHE A 69 11.37 3.30 0.18
N GLU A 70 11.73 2.70 -0.94
CA GLU A 70 12.82 3.20 -1.80
C GLU A 70 12.34 3.94 -3.05
N ASN A 71 11.06 4.29 -3.09
CA ASN A 71 10.46 5.10 -4.15
C ASN A 71 9.66 6.25 -3.50
N PRO A 72 9.08 7.16 -4.27
CA PRO A 72 8.38 8.32 -3.70
C PRO A 72 6.97 8.02 -3.18
N PHE A 73 6.68 6.78 -2.75
CA PHE A 73 5.36 6.36 -2.29
C PHE A 73 4.81 7.29 -1.20
N ALA A 74 5.56 7.46 -0.10
CA ALA A 74 5.11 8.30 1.01
C ALA A 74 4.90 9.75 0.59
N LEU A 75 5.78 10.28 -0.27
CA LEU A 75 5.64 11.64 -0.77
C LEU A 75 4.34 11.83 -1.57
N VAL A 76 4.01 10.88 -2.43
CA VAL A 76 2.78 10.95 -3.23
C VAL A 76 1.55 10.81 -2.34
N LEU A 77 1.56 9.91 -1.34
CA LEU A 77 0.47 9.82 -0.37
C LEU A 77 0.24 11.17 0.33
N LYS A 78 1.31 11.85 0.70
CA LYS A 78 1.23 13.17 1.30
C LYS A 78 0.61 14.19 0.35
N GLN A 79 0.98 14.15 -0.93
CA GLN A 79 0.39 15.00 -1.96
C GLN A 79 -1.11 14.74 -2.15
N TRP A 80 -1.55 13.50 -1.96
CA TRP A 80 -2.96 13.14 -2.00
C TRP A 80 -3.73 13.57 -0.75
N GLY A 81 -3.06 14.14 0.25
CA GLY A 81 -3.68 14.57 1.50
C GLY A 81 -3.62 13.52 2.61
N LEU A 82 -2.93 12.42 2.41
CA LEU A 82 -2.83 11.32 3.37
C LEU A 82 -1.57 11.46 4.24
N ARG A 83 -1.49 12.57 4.96
CA ARG A 83 -0.29 12.89 5.77
C ARG A 83 -0.01 11.88 6.86
N ASP A 84 -1.04 11.40 7.54
CA ASP A 84 -0.87 10.46 8.65
C ASP A 84 -0.41 9.09 8.16
N VAL A 85 -0.92 8.62 7.02
CA VAL A 85 -0.44 7.38 6.40
C VAL A 85 1.00 7.54 5.93
N ALA A 86 1.32 8.68 5.29
CA ALA A 86 2.68 8.97 4.85
C ALA A 86 3.66 8.95 6.03
N LYS A 87 3.26 9.48 7.19
CA LYS A 87 4.09 9.46 8.40
C LYS A 87 4.39 8.03 8.85
N ILE A 88 3.39 7.14 8.80
CA ILE A 88 3.58 5.72 9.11
C ILE A 88 4.66 5.12 8.20
N VAL A 89 4.60 5.41 6.90
CA VAL A 89 5.59 4.90 5.94
C VAL A 89 6.99 5.45 6.25
N TYR A 90 7.11 6.74 6.55
CA TYR A 90 8.40 7.34 6.90
C TYR A 90 8.99 6.73 8.18
N GLU A 91 8.16 6.50 9.19
CA GLU A 91 8.62 5.88 10.44
C GLU A 91 9.02 4.41 10.24
N GLY A 92 8.25 3.69 9.42
CA GLY A 92 8.60 2.31 9.05
C GLY A 92 9.91 2.23 8.28
N LYS A 93 10.16 3.20 7.42
CA LYS A 93 11.40 3.28 6.65
C LYS A 93 12.63 3.36 7.54
N LYS A 94 12.54 4.07 8.67
CA LYS A 94 13.65 4.16 9.63
C LYS A 94 14.03 2.78 10.16
N VAL A 95 13.03 1.99 10.58
CA VAL A 95 13.27 0.63 11.05
C VAL A 95 13.77 -0.27 9.92
N TYR A 96 13.18 -0.14 8.74
CA TYR A 96 13.61 -0.88 7.56
C TYR A 96 15.09 -0.67 7.25
N ARG A 97 15.55 0.57 7.25
CA ARG A 97 16.98 0.88 6.98
C ARG A 97 17.90 0.29 8.02
N GLU A 98 17.50 0.29 9.28
CA GLU A 98 18.35 -0.20 10.37
C GLU A 98 18.34 -1.73 10.49
N SER A 99 17.21 -2.37 10.20
CA SER A 99 16.99 -3.77 10.56
C SER A 99 16.55 -4.66 9.41
N ARG A 100 16.69 -4.19 8.18
CA ARG A 100 16.28 -4.90 6.98
C ARG A 100 16.80 -6.33 6.92
N GLU A 101 18.12 -6.49 7.07
CA GLU A 101 18.74 -7.81 6.95
C GLU A 101 18.22 -8.79 7.99
N LYS A 102 18.05 -8.33 9.21
CA LYS A 102 17.55 -9.16 10.29
C LYS A 102 16.13 -9.65 10.00
N ILE A 103 15.27 -8.77 9.49
CA ILE A 103 13.85 -9.11 9.23
C ILE A 103 13.74 -9.99 7.98
N GLU A 104 14.45 -9.67 6.91
CA GLU A 104 14.38 -10.40 5.65
C GLU A 104 15.01 -11.79 5.72
N SER A 105 16.00 -12.01 6.57
CA SER A 105 16.76 -13.25 6.62
C SER A 105 16.15 -14.36 7.47
N VAL A 106 15.09 -14.07 8.22
CA VAL A 106 14.43 -15.06 9.06
C VAL A 106 13.79 -16.14 8.19
N ALA A 107 14.09 -17.41 8.51
CA ALA A 107 13.66 -18.55 7.69
C ALA A 107 12.65 -19.47 8.36
N THR A 108 12.52 -19.43 9.69
CA THR A 108 11.58 -20.29 10.42
C THR A 108 10.37 -19.49 10.90
N ASP A 109 9.23 -20.19 11.06
CA ASP A 109 8.02 -19.56 11.58
C ASP A 109 8.21 -19.02 13.00
N ASP A 110 8.93 -19.77 13.84
CA ASP A 110 9.20 -19.34 15.23
C ASP A 110 10.05 -18.07 15.27
N ASP A 111 11.10 -17.99 14.45
CA ASP A 111 11.95 -16.81 14.37
C ASP A 111 11.18 -15.61 13.76
N PHE A 112 10.30 -15.86 12.80
CA PHE A 112 9.44 -14.83 12.23
C PHE A 112 8.51 -14.26 13.30
N MET A 113 7.84 -15.11 14.06
CA MET A 113 6.93 -14.66 15.12
C MET A 113 7.67 -13.90 16.22
N ALA A 114 8.91 -14.27 16.51
CA ALA A 114 9.72 -13.57 17.49
C ALA A 114 10.05 -12.13 17.09
N LEU A 115 10.05 -11.82 15.80
CA LEU A 115 10.32 -10.44 15.33
C LEU A 115 9.30 -9.43 15.87
N TYR A 116 8.04 -9.84 16.06
CA TYR A 116 7.02 -8.93 16.55
C TYR A 116 7.34 -8.39 17.95
N GLU A 117 7.96 -9.21 18.81
CA GLU A 117 8.39 -8.78 20.13
C GLU A 117 9.62 -7.89 20.11
N GLN A 118 10.46 -8.06 19.09
CA GLN A 118 11.72 -7.31 18.96
C GLN A 118 11.51 -5.89 18.41
N PHE A 119 10.38 -5.63 17.76
CA PHE A 119 10.11 -4.34 17.12
C PHE A 119 8.75 -3.76 17.56
N PRO A 120 8.61 -3.41 18.85
CA PRO A 120 7.33 -2.90 19.36
C PRO A 120 6.90 -1.59 18.70
N LYS A 121 7.84 -0.81 18.18
CA LYS A 121 7.51 0.41 17.44
C LYS A 121 6.69 0.10 16.19
N LEU A 122 6.98 -1.01 15.53
CA LEU A 122 6.24 -1.40 14.33
C LEU A 122 4.80 -1.79 14.66
N ASP A 123 4.56 -2.44 15.80
CA ASP A 123 3.19 -2.75 16.25
C ASP A 123 2.34 -1.49 16.38
N LYS A 124 2.93 -0.42 16.91
CA LYS A 124 2.21 0.86 17.05
C LYS A 124 1.87 1.45 15.68
N LEU A 125 2.76 1.32 14.70
CA LEU A 125 2.51 1.79 13.34
C LEU A 125 1.41 0.95 12.69
N ASP A 126 1.41 -0.35 12.92
CA ASP A 126 0.38 -1.25 12.40
C ASP A 126 -0.99 -0.87 12.95
N ASP A 127 -1.11 -0.67 14.27
CA ASP A 127 -2.35 -0.27 14.91
C ASP A 127 -2.85 1.08 14.39
N ALA A 128 -1.95 2.03 14.21
CA ALA A 128 -2.29 3.35 13.68
C ALA A 128 -2.84 3.24 12.25
N PHE A 129 -2.26 2.38 11.43
CA PHE A 129 -2.75 2.19 10.07
C PHE A 129 -4.15 1.55 10.05
N VAL A 130 -4.40 0.56 10.90
CA VAL A 130 -5.73 -0.08 10.98
C VAL A 130 -6.82 0.97 11.24
N GLU A 131 -6.56 1.95 12.08
CA GLU A 131 -7.50 3.03 12.36
C GLU A 131 -7.67 3.98 11.17
N LEU A 132 -6.60 4.27 10.46
CA LEU A 132 -6.61 5.24 9.35
C LEU A 132 -7.13 4.64 8.03
N GLU A 133 -7.03 3.32 7.87
CA GLU A 133 -7.26 2.64 6.60
C GLU A 133 -8.60 2.91 5.95
N PRO A 134 -9.76 2.82 6.65
CA PRO A 134 -11.04 3.03 5.97
C PRO A 134 -11.14 4.41 5.33
N GLU A 135 -10.75 5.45 6.03
CA GLU A 135 -10.78 6.82 5.50
C GLU A 135 -9.74 7.03 4.41
N ALA A 136 -8.53 6.48 4.58
CA ALA A 136 -7.48 6.58 3.57
C ALA A 136 -7.91 5.92 2.26
N THR A 137 -8.48 4.73 2.33
CA THR A 137 -8.96 4.02 1.14
C THR A 137 -10.09 4.79 0.46
N ARG A 138 -11.01 5.38 1.24
CA ARG A 138 -12.07 6.23 0.71
C ARG A 138 -11.50 7.44 -0.04
N MET A 139 -10.55 8.13 0.56
CA MET A 139 -9.93 9.31 -0.04
C MET A 139 -9.21 8.97 -1.35
N ILE A 140 -8.52 7.84 -1.39
CA ILE A 140 -7.83 7.40 -2.60
C ILE A 140 -8.83 7.08 -3.71
N ALA A 141 -9.90 6.35 -3.38
CA ALA A 141 -10.94 6.06 -4.36
C ALA A 141 -11.54 7.34 -4.94
N GLU A 142 -11.87 8.31 -4.09
CA GLU A 142 -12.39 9.61 -4.54
C GLU A 142 -11.40 10.38 -5.39
N TYR A 143 -10.11 10.34 -5.04
CA TYR A 143 -9.06 10.99 -5.81
C TYR A 143 -9.06 10.50 -7.26
N PHE A 144 -9.09 9.19 -7.47
CA PHE A 144 -9.10 8.63 -8.82
C PHE A 144 -10.43 8.86 -9.54
N ILE A 145 -11.56 8.79 -8.84
CA ILE A 145 -12.87 9.12 -9.42
C ILE A 145 -12.86 10.57 -9.94
N ASN A 146 -12.36 11.49 -9.15
CA ASN A 146 -12.30 12.91 -9.50
C ASN A 146 -11.36 13.18 -10.67
N LEU A 147 -10.34 12.34 -10.88
CA LEU A 147 -9.45 12.43 -12.03
C LEU A 147 -10.06 11.84 -13.30
N GLY A 148 -11.25 11.23 -13.23
CA GLY A 148 -11.91 10.66 -14.39
C GLY A 148 -11.42 9.26 -14.79
N TYR A 149 -10.72 8.56 -13.91
CA TYR A 149 -10.26 7.19 -14.21
C TYR A 149 -11.40 6.19 -14.30
N LEU A 150 -12.53 6.52 -13.70
CA LEU A 150 -13.61 5.58 -13.50
C LEU A 150 -14.86 6.07 -14.23
N GLU A 151 -14.97 5.66 -15.48
CA GLU A 151 -16.18 5.83 -16.27
C GLU A 151 -16.80 4.46 -16.49
N GLY A 152 -17.99 4.23 -15.91
CA GLY A 152 -18.73 3.00 -16.11
C GLY A 152 -19.34 2.42 -14.83
N GLU A 153 -20.38 1.62 -15.00
CA GLU A 153 -21.12 1.02 -13.90
C GLU A 153 -20.30 0.05 -13.05
N GLU A 154 -19.28 -0.56 -13.63
CA GLU A 154 -18.44 -1.56 -12.96
C GLU A 154 -17.68 -1.00 -11.75
N VAL A 155 -17.43 0.29 -11.77
CA VAL A 155 -16.67 0.99 -10.74
C VAL A 155 -17.47 1.16 -9.47
N TYR A 156 -18.77 1.23 -9.61
CA TYR A 156 -19.69 1.49 -8.52
C TYR A 156 -20.37 0.22 -8.01
N ALA A 157 -19.97 -0.95 -8.52
CA ALA A 157 -20.57 -2.20 -8.10
C ALA A 157 -20.13 -2.57 -6.68
N GLU A 158 -21.11 -2.94 -5.85
CA GLU A 158 -20.85 -3.52 -4.54
C GLU A 158 -20.52 -5.00 -4.72
N ASN A 159 -19.52 -5.46 -3.98
CA ASN A 159 -19.23 -6.88 -3.84
C ASN A 159 -19.75 -7.39 -2.52
#